data_5547e35fdcc2865fa1c6de256d3ef97a
#
_entry.id   5547e35fdcc2865fa1c6de256d3ef97a
#
_cell.length_a   1.000
_cell.length_b   1.000
_cell.length_c   1.000
_cell.angle_alpha   90.00
_cell.angle_beta   90.00
_cell.angle_gamma   90.00
#
_symmetry.space_group_name_H-M   'P 1'
#
loop_
_entity.id
_entity.type
_entity.pdbx_description
1 polymer ?
#
loop_
_entity_poly.entity_id
_entity_poly.type
_entity_poly.pdbx_seq_one_letter_code
_entity_poly.pdbx_strand_id
1 'polypeptide(L)'
;MTYWDPRPSVRVLVGTPHPLWQDGLVRHDWSGPAPDGWENRDWRNVPGPFYTAGTDNCFTGRQCAPEHVAYEDEYCTEFVYRQPVEVAGVHELTCAGECDPFGAYGGDGDRHWTPELVRDWWSERRRAREWAAKVGWGEWAASEDEQFRDAAAGARAYLAHLDHGLGEYLRDYMFWLSEGRPAASGERLPELNA
;
A
#
# COMPACT_ATOMS: atom_id res chain seq x y z
N MET A 1 -9.48 3.56 -15.49
CA MET A 1 -8.60 2.35 -15.41
C MET A 1 -9.45 1.26 -14.77
N THR A 2 -9.40 0.01 -15.20
CA THR A 2 -10.23 -1.04 -14.59
C THR A 2 -9.48 -1.68 -13.44
N TYR A 3 -10.11 -1.90 -12.29
CA TYR A 3 -9.47 -2.54 -11.13
C TYR A 3 -8.90 -3.91 -11.52
N TRP A 4 -7.65 -4.14 -11.16
CA TRP A 4 -6.95 -5.39 -11.33
C TRP A 4 -6.79 -6.08 -9.97
N ASP A 5 -7.33 -7.31 -9.83
CA ASP A 5 -7.23 -8.09 -8.60
C ASP A 5 -5.82 -8.72 -8.48
N PRO A 6 -4.99 -8.31 -7.52
CA PRO A 6 -3.62 -8.84 -7.37
C PRO A 6 -3.56 -10.22 -6.72
N ARG A 7 -4.62 -10.68 -6.04
CA ARG A 7 -4.63 -11.92 -5.24
C ARG A 7 -4.24 -13.20 -6.01
N PRO A 8 -4.65 -13.40 -7.28
CA PRO A 8 -4.17 -14.53 -8.05
C PRO A 8 -2.65 -14.56 -8.21
N SER A 9 -2.02 -13.38 -8.35
CA SER A 9 -0.56 -13.26 -8.49
C SER A 9 0.18 -13.56 -7.19
N VAL A 10 -0.36 -13.16 -6.03
CA VAL A 10 0.18 -13.53 -4.71
C VAL A 10 0.26 -15.04 -4.54
N ARG A 11 -0.78 -15.76 -4.91
CA ARG A 11 -0.83 -17.24 -4.80
C ARG A 11 0.22 -17.94 -5.66
N VAL A 12 0.55 -17.37 -6.81
CA VAL A 12 1.60 -17.89 -7.70
C VAL A 12 2.98 -17.68 -7.07
N LEU A 13 3.21 -16.54 -6.43
CA LEU A 13 4.48 -16.21 -5.79
C LEU A 13 4.81 -17.09 -4.58
N VAL A 14 3.82 -17.45 -3.77
CA VAL A 14 3.99 -18.37 -2.62
C VAL A 14 4.55 -19.74 -3.06
N GLY A 15 4.44 -20.10 -4.32
CA GLY A 15 4.97 -21.35 -4.89
C GLY A 15 6.32 -21.25 -5.62
N THR A 16 6.83 -20.03 -5.86
CA THR A 16 8.04 -19.83 -6.70
C THR A 16 9.27 -19.47 -5.86
N PRO A 17 10.47 -20.09 -6.11
CA PRO A 17 11.70 -19.66 -5.46
C PRO A 17 12.04 -18.22 -5.83
N HIS A 18 12.25 -17.35 -4.83
CA HIS A 18 12.68 -15.98 -5.08
C HIS A 18 14.18 -15.96 -5.43
N PRO A 19 14.62 -15.25 -6.48
CA PRO A 19 16.03 -15.28 -6.91
C PRO A 19 17.03 -14.71 -5.91
N LEU A 20 16.58 -13.93 -4.92
CA LEU A 20 17.43 -13.33 -3.87
C LEU A 20 17.53 -14.19 -2.60
N TRP A 21 16.67 -15.20 -2.42
CA TRP A 21 16.62 -16.01 -1.21
C TRP A 21 16.82 -17.49 -1.56
N GLN A 22 18.05 -17.94 -1.47
CA GLN A 22 18.35 -19.37 -1.53
C GLN A 22 18.15 -19.97 -0.14
N ASP A 23 17.28 -20.98 -0.08
CA ASP A 23 17.08 -21.90 1.03
C ASP A 23 16.39 -21.41 2.32
N GLY A 24 15.12 -21.75 2.44
CA GLY A 24 14.53 -22.11 3.74
C GLY A 24 13.88 -20.99 4.57
N LEU A 25 13.71 -19.78 4.07
CA LEU A 25 12.90 -18.78 4.76
C LEU A 25 11.41 -19.13 4.66
N VAL A 26 10.75 -19.13 5.82
CA VAL A 26 9.31 -19.30 5.91
C VAL A 26 8.67 -18.12 5.18
N ARG A 27 8.08 -18.38 4.05
CA ARG A 27 7.37 -17.36 3.28
C ARG A 27 6.14 -16.93 4.04
N HIS A 28 6.01 -15.65 4.26
CA HIS A 28 4.82 -15.08 4.85
C HIS A 28 3.58 -15.41 4.00
N ASP A 29 2.47 -15.80 4.63
CA ASP A 29 1.20 -15.99 3.92
C ASP A 29 0.57 -14.62 3.61
N TRP A 30 0.92 -14.09 2.46
CA TRP A 30 0.43 -12.80 1.96
C TRP A 30 -1.08 -12.75 1.69
N SER A 31 -1.80 -13.83 1.91
CA SER A 31 -3.26 -13.87 1.83
C SER A 31 -3.94 -13.64 3.18
N GLY A 32 -3.14 -13.56 4.25
CA GLY A 32 -3.58 -13.40 5.62
C GLY A 32 -3.43 -11.98 6.18
N PRO A 33 -3.86 -11.77 7.44
CA PRO A 33 -3.68 -10.50 8.14
C PRO A 33 -2.21 -10.27 8.54
N ALA A 34 -1.84 -9.00 8.69
CA ALA A 34 -0.64 -8.63 9.44
C ALA A 34 -0.73 -9.15 10.88
N PRO A 35 0.39 -9.48 11.56
CA PRO A 35 0.38 -10.00 12.95
C PRO A 35 -0.39 -9.12 13.93
N ASP A 36 -0.25 -7.80 13.85
CA ASP A 36 -0.97 -6.84 14.68
C ASP A 36 -2.44 -6.64 14.25
N GLY A 37 -2.82 -7.26 13.13
CA GLY A 37 -4.16 -7.28 12.60
C GLY A 37 -4.60 -5.99 11.91
N TRP A 38 -5.73 -6.09 11.22
CA TRP A 38 -6.37 -5.00 10.48
C TRP A 38 -6.65 -3.74 11.31
N GLU A 39 -7.02 -3.91 12.58
CA GLU A 39 -7.43 -2.80 13.45
C GLU A 39 -6.27 -1.85 13.79
N ASN A 40 -5.03 -2.36 13.75
CA ASN A 40 -3.82 -1.60 14.03
C ASN A 40 -3.09 -1.11 12.77
N ARG A 41 -3.73 -1.23 11.61
CA ARG A 41 -3.14 -0.74 10.36
C ARG A 41 -2.83 0.74 10.41
N ASP A 42 -1.76 1.15 9.75
CA ASP A 42 -1.49 2.58 9.58
C ASP A 42 -2.63 3.25 8.81
N TRP A 43 -3.13 4.36 9.32
CA TRP A 43 -4.24 5.11 8.72
C TRP A 43 -3.91 5.69 7.34
N ARG A 44 -2.62 5.79 6.99
CA ARG A 44 -2.12 6.29 5.71
C ARG A 44 -2.18 5.24 4.62
N ASN A 45 -2.32 3.95 4.98
CA ASN A 45 -2.51 2.91 3.97
C ASN A 45 -3.66 3.25 3.03
N VAL A 46 -3.38 3.27 1.73
CA VAL A 46 -4.42 3.46 0.70
C VAL A 46 -5.31 2.22 0.65
N PRO A 47 -6.65 2.40 0.60
CA PRO A 47 -7.57 1.26 0.48
C PRO A 47 -7.21 0.29 -0.65
N GLY A 48 -7.19 -0.99 -0.31
CA GLY A 48 -6.86 -2.09 -1.20
C GLY A 48 -6.50 -3.36 -0.43
N PRO A 49 -6.08 -4.43 -1.13
CA PRO A 49 -5.74 -5.70 -0.49
C PRO A 49 -4.52 -5.62 0.43
N PHE A 50 -3.52 -4.82 0.09
CA PHE A 50 -2.27 -4.73 0.87
C PHE A 50 -2.29 -3.57 1.86
N TYR A 51 -1.78 -3.82 3.06
CA TYR A 51 -1.62 -2.82 4.12
C TYR A 51 -0.50 -3.22 5.07
N THR A 52 -0.10 -2.31 5.94
CA THR A 52 0.87 -2.55 7.01
C THR A 52 0.28 -2.24 8.38
N ALA A 53 0.78 -2.94 9.40
CA ALA A 53 0.42 -2.73 10.79
C ALA A 53 1.64 -3.01 11.69
N GLY A 54 2.35 -1.96 12.13
CA GLY A 54 3.47 -2.07 13.06
C GLY A 54 4.76 -2.66 12.47
N THR A 55 5.18 -2.21 11.29
CA THR A 55 6.46 -2.61 10.65
C THR A 55 7.67 -2.15 11.47
N ASP A 56 8.84 -2.64 11.10
CA ASP A 56 10.10 -2.10 11.60
C ASP A 56 10.38 -0.67 11.07
N ASN A 57 11.51 -0.11 11.45
CA ASN A 57 11.99 1.18 11.02
C ASN A 57 13.39 1.12 10.38
N CYS A 58 13.70 0.02 9.72
CA CYS A 58 15.01 -0.21 9.09
C CYS A 58 15.15 0.44 7.71
N PHE A 59 14.12 1.11 7.19
CA PHE A 59 14.11 1.76 5.88
C PHE A 59 14.36 0.79 4.70
N THR A 60 13.87 -0.44 4.82
CA THR A 60 14.08 -1.49 3.81
C THR A 60 12.96 -1.60 2.78
N GLY A 61 11.72 -1.28 3.18
CA GLY A 61 10.55 -1.47 2.31
C GLY A 61 10.63 -0.68 1.01
N ARG A 62 11.11 0.56 1.03
CA ARG A 62 11.26 1.36 -0.19
C ARG A 62 12.43 0.93 -1.08
N GLN A 63 13.42 0.19 -0.56
CA GLN A 63 14.46 -0.42 -1.41
C GLN A 63 13.87 -1.50 -2.32
N CYS A 64 12.83 -2.20 -1.83
CA CYS A 64 12.12 -3.22 -2.59
C CYS A 64 10.96 -2.63 -3.41
N ALA A 65 10.18 -1.71 -2.82
CA ALA A 65 8.90 -1.24 -3.36
C ALA A 65 8.78 0.30 -3.32
N PRO A 66 9.69 1.06 -3.98
CA PRO A 66 9.71 2.52 -3.90
C PRO A 66 8.43 3.17 -4.44
N GLU A 67 7.72 2.51 -5.37
CA GLU A 67 6.46 3.00 -5.95
C GLU A 67 5.22 2.63 -5.13
N HIS A 68 5.38 1.86 -4.05
CA HIS A 68 4.27 1.33 -3.26
C HIS A 68 4.35 1.67 -1.76
N VAL A 69 5.56 1.83 -1.21
CA VAL A 69 5.82 1.99 0.22
C VAL A 69 6.35 3.38 0.53
N ALA A 70 5.90 3.96 1.64
CA ALA A 70 6.44 5.18 2.23
C ALA A 70 6.62 5.00 3.74
N TYR A 71 7.36 5.92 4.40
CA TYR A 71 7.63 5.90 5.84
C TYR A 71 6.89 7.04 6.53
N GLU A 72 6.30 6.76 7.68
CA GLU A 72 5.71 7.78 8.53
C GLU A 72 6.79 8.50 9.38
N ASP A 73 6.49 9.71 9.89
CA ASP A 73 7.48 10.64 10.43
C ASP A 73 7.68 10.58 11.95
N GLU A 74 7.01 9.67 12.67
CA GLU A 74 7.14 9.57 14.13
C GLU A 74 8.05 8.41 14.54
N TYR A 75 7.83 7.22 13.98
CA TYR A 75 8.57 5.99 14.27
C TYR A 75 9.30 5.42 13.06
N CYS A 76 9.16 6.04 11.89
CA CYS A 76 9.70 5.58 10.61
C CYS A 76 9.15 4.22 10.16
N THR A 77 7.95 3.83 10.63
CA THR A 77 7.30 2.62 10.17
C THR A 77 6.75 2.78 8.76
N GLU A 78 6.52 1.67 8.10
CA GLU A 78 6.15 1.62 6.68
C GLU A 78 4.63 1.61 6.49
N PHE A 79 4.16 2.19 5.38
CA PHE A 79 2.76 2.05 4.95
C PHE A 79 2.66 1.95 3.42
N VAL A 80 1.60 1.28 2.95
CA VAL A 80 1.33 1.11 1.52
C VAL A 80 0.57 2.33 1.00
N TYR A 81 1.27 3.21 0.27
CA TYR A 81 0.67 4.43 -0.28
C TYR A 81 0.07 4.24 -1.68
N ARG A 82 0.42 3.17 -2.36
CA ARG A 82 -0.11 2.82 -3.69
C ARG A 82 -0.29 1.32 -3.82
N GLN A 83 -1.49 0.91 -4.16
CA GLN A 83 -1.78 -0.50 -4.44
C GLN A 83 -1.19 -0.93 -5.79
N PRO A 84 -0.77 -2.19 -5.95
CA PRO A 84 -0.25 -2.68 -7.22
C PRO A 84 -1.37 -2.81 -8.26
N VAL A 85 -1.04 -2.51 -9.49
CA VAL A 85 -1.94 -2.62 -10.64
C VAL A 85 -1.44 -3.64 -11.67
N GLU A 86 -0.33 -4.29 -11.37
CA GLU A 86 0.30 -5.33 -12.18
C GLU A 86 1.16 -6.27 -11.33
N VAL A 87 1.57 -7.39 -11.92
CA VAL A 87 2.32 -8.46 -11.23
C VAL A 87 3.65 -7.95 -10.65
N ALA A 88 4.35 -7.06 -11.34
CA ALA A 88 5.62 -6.51 -10.87
C ALA A 88 5.47 -5.81 -9.51
N GLY A 89 4.44 -4.98 -9.34
CA GLY A 89 4.16 -4.31 -8.07
C GLY A 89 3.80 -5.26 -6.92
N VAL A 90 3.17 -6.41 -7.22
CA VAL A 90 2.96 -7.46 -6.22
C VAL A 90 4.29 -8.06 -5.76
N HIS A 91 5.22 -8.30 -6.70
CA HIS A 91 6.57 -8.80 -6.36
C HIS A 91 7.33 -7.81 -5.48
N GLU A 92 7.27 -6.52 -5.82
CA GLU A 92 7.90 -5.45 -5.04
C GLU A 92 7.36 -5.39 -3.61
N LEU A 93 6.04 -5.38 -3.43
CA LEU A 93 5.42 -5.39 -2.12
C LEU A 93 5.73 -6.66 -1.33
N THR A 94 5.75 -7.82 -2.00
CA THR A 94 6.14 -9.08 -1.37
C THR A 94 7.59 -9.03 -0.89
N CYS A 95 8.50 -8.47 -1.69
CA CYS A 95 9.90 -8.25 -1.30
C CYS A 95 9.99 -7.34 -0.07
N ALA A 96 9.26 -6.22 -0.05
CA ALA A 96 9.26 -5.29 1.08
C ALA A 96 8.83 -5.99 2.38
N GLY A 97 7.74 -6.74 2.35
CA GLY A 97 7.28 -7.42 3.54
C GLY A 97 8.11 -8.64 3.95
N GLU A 98 8.84 -9.28 3.03
CA GLU A 98 9.83 -10.30 3.40
C GLU A 98 11.09 -9.70 4.05
N CYS A 99 11.37 -8.41 3.79
CA CYS A 99 12.45 -7.67 4.45
C CYS A 99 12.05 -7.16 5.85
N ASP A 100 10.75 -7.07 6.14
CA ASP A 100 10.27 -6.67 7.45
C ASP A 100 10.33 -7.84 8.45
N PRO A 101 11.18 -7.79 9.49
CA PRO A 101 11.36 -8.89 10.44
C PRO A 101 10.13 -9.17 11.31
N PHE A 102 9.19 -8.23 11.37
CA PHE A 102 7.94 -8.41 12.12
C PHE A 102 6.85 -9.05 11.26
N GLY A 103 7.06 -9.15 9.95
CA GLY A 103 6.06 -9.67 9.02
C GLY A 103 4.78 -8.83 9.00
N ALA A 104 4.90 -7.54 9.24
CA ALA A 104 3.78 -6.64 9.53
C ALA A 104 3.02 -6.16 8.29
N TYR A 105 3.16 -6.85 7.17
CA TYR A 105 2.38 -6.64 5.96
C TYR A 105 1.20 -7.61 5.91
N GLY A 106 0.00 -7.11 5.64
CA GLY A 106 -1.22 -7.88 5.41
C GLY A 106 -1.66 -7.84 3.94
N GLY A 107 -2.29 -8.92 3.48
CA GLY A 107 -2.82 -9.03 2.11
C GLY A 107 -4.30 -9.39 2.05
N ASP A 108 -5.01 -9.27 3.16
CA ASP A 108 -6.43 -9.59 3.29
C ASP A 108 -7.34 -8.36 3.41
N GLY A 109 -6.85 -7.16 3.08
CA GLY A 109 -7.60 -5.91 3.16
C GLY A 109 -8.95 -5.94 2.45
N ASP A 110 -9.05 -6.68 1.35
CA ASP A 110 -10.30 -6.89 0.61
C ASP A 110 -11.43 -7.55 1.42
N ARG A 111 -11.09 -8.21 2.53
CA ARG A 111 -12.08 -8.82 3.44
C ARG A 111 -12.67 -7.81 4.42
N HIS A 112 -12.02 -6.65 4.56
CA HIS A 112 -12.31 -5.64 5.57
C HIS A 112 -12.85 -4.35 4.96
N TRP A 113 -12.32 -3.95 3.78
CA TRP A 113 -12.81 -2.77 3.09
C TRP A 113 -14.24 -2.97 2.58
N THR A 114 -15.06 -1.95 2.80
CA THR A 114 -16.37 -1.79 2.15
C THR A 114 -16.39 -0.47 1.38
N PRO A 115 -17.32 -0.27 0.43
CA PRO A 115 -17.44 1.01 -0.25
C PRO A 115 -17.63 2.20 0.70
N GLU A 116 -18.30 2.00 1.85
CA GLU A 116 -18.50 3.01 2.89
C GLU A 116 -17.15 3.38 3.55
N LEU A 117 -16.38 2.38 4.00
CA LEU A 117 -15.07 2.61 4.62
C LEU A 117 -14.08 3.26 3.64
N VAL A 118 -14.16 2.94 2.34
CA VAL A 118 -13.36 3.63 1.31
C VAL A 118 -13.75 5.10 1.20
N ARG A 119 -15.06 5.43 1.25
CA ARG A 119 -15.53 6.83 1.27
C ARG A 119 -15.11 7.57 2.52
N ASP A 120 -15.19 6.92 3.68
CA ASP A 120 -14.75 7.48 4.96
C ASP A 120 -13.26 7.82 4.89
N TRP A 121 -12.42 6.90 4.44
CA TRP A 121 -11.00 7.13 4.21
C TRP A 121 -10.76 8.29 3.22
N TRP A 122 -11.49 8.31 2.10
CA TRP A 122 -11.38 9.37 1.10
C TRP A 122 -11.79 10.75 1.64
N SER A 123 -12.77 10.81 2.52
CA SER A 123 -13.21 12.06 3.15
C SER A 123 -12.11 12.70 4.01
N GLU A 124 -11.26 11.87 4.61
CA GLU A 124 -10.12 12.27 5.44
C GLU A 124 -8.81 12.50 4.65
N ARG A 125 -8.80 12.32 3.31
CA ARG A 125 -7.59 12.45 2.49
C ARG A 125 -6.85 13.78 2.63
N ARG A 126 -7.54 14.84 3.08
CA ARG A 126 -6.89 16.13 3.38
C ARG A 126 -5.83 15.99 4.44
N ARG A 127 -6.08 15.20 5.48
CA ARG A 127 -5.10 14.87 6.53
C ARG A 127 -3.86 14.19 5.93
N ALA A 128 -4.07 13.22 5.04
CA ALA A 128 -2.95 12.53 4.37
C ALA A 128 -2.15 13.48 3.47
N ARG A 129 -2.82 14.39 2.74
CA ARG A 129 -2.17 15.40 1.91
C ARG A 129 -1.34 16.40 2.74
N GLU A 130 -1.89 16.92 3.83
CA GLU A 130 -1.21 17.85 4.74
C GLU A 130 0.04 17.18 5.35
N TRP A 131 -0.10 15.93 5.78
CA TRP A 131 1.01 15.14 6.28
C TRP A 131 2.09 14.92 5.20
N ALA A 132 1.71 14.43 4.01
CA ALA A 132 2.65 14.15 2.93
C ALA A 132 3.38 15.41 2.44
N ALA A 133 2.70 16.56 2.39
CA ALA A 133 3.33 17.83 2.05
C ALA A 133 4.33 18.27 3.13
N LYS A 134 3.96 18.15 4.41
CA LYS A 134 4.86 18.47 5.54
C LYS A 134 6.14 17.64 5.49
N VAL A 135 6.02 16.33 5.36
CA VAL A 135 7.16 15.40 5.38
C VAL A 135 7.98 15.51 4.08
N GLY A 136 7.31 15.56 2.94
CA GLY A 136 7.96 15.58 1.64
C GLY A 136 8.83 16.82 1.37
N TRP A 137 8.55 17.95 2.05
CA TRP A 137 9.27 19.20 1.90
C TRP A 137 9.88 19.70 3.23
N GLY A 138 9.79 18.90 4.30
CA GLY A 138 10.28 19.22 5.62
C GLY A 138 11.76 18.86 5.84
N GLU A 139 12.10 18.59 7.10
CA GLU A 139 13.48 18.31 7.54
C GLU A 139 14.11 17.12 6.82
N TRP A 140 13.35 16.07 6.54
CA TRP A 140 13.85 14.90 5.82
C TRP A 140 14.35 15.23 4.40
N ALA A 141 13.68 16.15 3.71
CA ALA A 141 14.11 16.57 2.37
C ALA A 141 15.44 17.30 2.36
N ALA A 142 15.79 17.95 3.46
CA ALA A 142 17.06 18.70 3.65
C ALA A 142 18.13 17.89 4.39
N SER A 143 17.86 16.63 4.76
CA SER A 143 18.78 15.78 5.50
C SER A 143 20.06 15.47 4.71
N GLU A 144 21.18 15.36 5.39
CA GLU A 144 22.42 14.82 4.81
C GLU A 144 22.34 13.29 4.61
N ASP A 145 21.48 12.61 5.38
CA ASP A 145 21.25 11.18 5.27
C ASP A 145 20.36 10.86 4.04
N GLU A 146 20.84 9.94 3.21
CA GLU A 146 20.15 9.52 2.00
C GLU A 146 18.82 8.81 2.29
N GLN A 147 18.73 8.04 3.38
CA GLN A 147 17.51 7.33 3.77
C GLN A 147 16.37 8.31 4.06
N PHE A 148 16.65 9.41 4.76
CA PHE A 148 15.64 10.43 5.02
C PHE A 148 15.26 11.21 3.76
N ARG A 149 16.21 11.47 2.85
CA ARG A 149 15.86 12.10 1.55
C ARG A 149 14.99 11.19 0.68
N ASP A 150 15.24 9.86 0.71
CA ASP A 150 14.37 8.89 0.03
C ASP A 150 13.01 8.80 0.71
N ALA A 151 12.93 8.81 2.04
CA ALA A 151 11.67 8.87 2.79
C ALA A 151 10.85 10.11 2.40
N ALA A 152 11.49 11.29 2.30
CA ALA A 152 10.85 12.51 1.80
C ALA A 152 10.38 12.37 0.34
N ALA A 153 11.14 11.68 -0.51
CA ALA A 153 10.72 11.38 -1.88
C ALA A 153 9.47 10.50 -1.89
N GLY A 154 9.38 9.50 -1.01
CA GLY A 154 8.18 8.68 -0.81
C GLY A 154 6.95 9.49 -0.41
N ALA A 155 7.11 10.41 0.53
CA ALA A 155 6.02 11.31 0.93
C ALA A 155 5.55 12.20 -0.24
N ARG A 156 6.46 12.69 -1.09
CA ARG A 156 6.10 13.45 -2.31
C ARG A 156 5.39 12.57 -3.34
N ALA A 157 5.82 11.32 -3.51
CA ALA A 157 5.17 10.37 -4.40
C ALA A 157 3.74 10.04 -3.92
N TYR A 158 3.55 9.89 -2.61
CA TYR A 158 2.23 9.73 -2.01
C TYR A 158 1.34 10.96 -2.25
N LEU A 159 1.86 12.17 -2.03
CA LEU A 159 1.12 13.41 -2.33
C LEU A 159 0.68 13.48 -3.79
N ALA A 160 1.58 13.18 -4.72
CA ALA A 160 1.26 13.14 -6.14
C ALA A 160 0.19 12.09 -6.46
N HIS A 161 0.22 10.92 -5.83
CA HIS A 161 -0.79 9.88 -5.99
C HIS A 161 -2.15 10.29 -5.42
N LEU A 162 -2.19 10.96 -4.26
CA LEU A 162 -3.42 11.53 -3.68
C LEU A 162 -4.08 12.56 -4.59
N ASP A 163 -3.28 13.32 -5.35
CA ASP A 163 -3.76 14.37 -6.24
C ASP A 163 -4.14 13.86 -7.64
N HIS A 164 -3.52 12.74 -8.08
CA HIS A 164 -3.66 12.23 -9.44
C HIS A 164 -3.86 10.71 -9.47
N GLY A 165 -4.99 10.27 -9.99
CA GLY A 165 -5.29 8.85 -10.26
C GLY A 165 -5.89 8.05 -9.12
N LEU A 166 -5.64 8.41 -7.84
CA LEU A 166 -6.18 7.67 -6.70
C LEU A 166 -7.72 7.64 -6.69
N GLY A 167 -8.36 8.77 -6.98
CA GLY A 167 -9.83 8.81 -7.01
C GLY A 167 -10.44 7.89 -8.06
N GLU A 168 -9.80 7.74 -9.21
CA GLU A 168 -10.23 6.78 -10.24
C GLU A 168 -10.04 5.33 -9.76
N TYR A 169 -8.86 5.01 -9.22
CA TYR A 169 -8.58 3.71 -8.63
C TYR A 169 -9.60 3.33 -7.54
N LEU A 170 -9.91 4.22 -6.60
CA LEU A 170 -10.84 3.94 -5.51
C LEU A 170 -12.27 3.71 -5.99
N ARG A 171 -12.71 4.38 -7.07
CA ARG A 171 -14.03 4.16 -7.67
C ARG A 171 -14.11 2.77 -8.33
N ASP A 172 -13.08 2.37 -9.07
CA ASP A 172 -12.96 1.04 -9.65
C ASP A 172 -12.91 -0.03 -8.54
N TYR A 173 -12.15 0.23 -7.47
CA TYR A 173 -12.04 -0.68 -6.32
C TYR A 173 -13.38 -0.85 -5.57
N MET A 174 -14.12 0.24 -5.32
CA MET A 174 -15.46 0.17 -4.72
C MET A 174 -16.43 -0.62 -5.59
N PHE A 175 -16.36 -0.45 -6.91
CA PHE A 175 -17.18 -1.25 -7.83
C PHE A 175 -16.87 -2.73 -7.68
N TRP A 176 -15.58 -3.07 -7.66
CA TRP A 176 -15.13 -4.45 -7.48
C TRP A 176 -15.55 -5.03 -6.12
N LEU A 177 -15.45 -4.26 -5.03
CA LEU A 177 -15.91 -4.69 -3.70
C LEU A 177 -17.41 -5.01 -3.69
N SER A 178 -18.22 -4.27 -4.46
CA SER A 178 -19.66 -4.44 -4.52
C SER A 178 -20.09 -5.60 -5.42
N GLU A 179 -19.43 -5.74 -6.58
CA GLU A 179 -19.89 -6.63 -7.66
C GLU A 179 -19.07 -7.92 -7.77
N GLY A 180 -17.92 -8.00 -7.09
CA GLY A 180 -16.99 -9.15 -7.15
C GLY A 180 -16.32 -9.34 -8.51
N ARG A 181 -16.37 -8.31 -9.37
CA ARG A 181 -15.79 -8.29 -10.71
C ARG A 181 -15.33 -6.88 -11.08
N PRO A 182 -14.40 -6.73 -12.04
CA PRO A 182 -14.09 -5.41 -12.57
C PRO A 182 -15.25 -4.81 -13.37
N ALA A 183 -15.31 -3.48 -13.45
CA ALA A 183 -16.29 -2.76 -14.25
C ALA A 183 -16.03 -3.00 -15.76
N ALA A 184 -17.08 -3.22 -16.52
CA ALA A 184 -17.01 -3.24 -17.98
C ALA A 184 -16.95 -1.82 -18.55
N SER A 185 -16.55 -1.70 -19.82
CA SER A 185 -16.53 -0.40 -20.50
C SER A 185 -17.92 0.23 -20.53
N GLY A 186 -18.04 1.46 -20.01
CA GLY A 186 -19.28 2.23 -19.95
C GLY A 186 -20.15 1.95 -18.72
N GLU A 187 -19.77 1.05 -17.83
CA GLU A 187 -20.47 0.90 -16.54
C GLU A 187 -20.22 2.11 -15.62
N ARG A 188 -21.28 2.49 -14.91
CA ARG A 188 -21.19 3.62 -13.98
C ARG A 188 -20.48 3.20 -12.71
N LEU A 189 -19.36 3.86 -12.43
CA LEU A 189 -18.62 3.66 -11.18
C LEU A 189 -19.30 4.39 -10.01
N PRO A 190 -19.14 3.87 -8.76
CA PRO A 190 -19.60 4.54 -7.55
C PRO A 190 -18.98 5.93 -7.38
N GLU A 191 -19.70 6.85 -6.76
CA GLU A 191 -19.16 8.15 -6.39
C GLU A 191 -18.41 8.07 -5.05
N LEU A 192 -17.29 8.80 -4.96
CA LEU A 192 -16.49 8.90 -3.72
C LEU A 192 -17.10 9.86 -2.70
N ASN A 193 -17.72 10.92 -3.20
CA ASN A 193 -18.44 11.86 -2.35
C ASN A 193 -19.94 11.50 -2.45
N ALA A 194 -20.53 11.11 -1.35
CA ALA A 194 -21.97 10.88 -1.23
C ALA A 194 -22.68 12.19 -0.85
#